data_bb1810267be9bebca2bb0a3d26b6a198
#
_entry.id   bb1810267be9bebca2bb0a3d26b6a198
#
_cell.length_a   1.000
_cell.length_b   1.000
_cell.length_c   1.000
_cell.angle_alpha   90.00
_cell.angle_beta   90.00
_cell.angle_gamma   90.00
#
_symmetry.space_group_name_H-M   'P 1'
#
loop_
_entity.id
_entity.type
_entity.pdbx_description
1 polymer ?
#
loop_
_entity_poly.entity_id
_entity_poly.type
_entity_poly.pdbx_seq_one_letter_code
_entity_poly.pdbx_strand_id
1 'polypeptide(L)'
;MIGIYQDSFKQFLIDKLGEVKMTSKNFIVPCPYCEHPQEKDHYHMYISTEAPIFHCFHAGCEQKGNLRKLLRKIQGHDISDTFVDKKALDEALKRKQVFEDKELQQQELIIPRLEPDKFMIKDLYLKKRLKFSNVFTLLVKGLIYDVNKFIDMNQIPVGEKLFRIKEFLHSNFIGFLTEHNSTVIMRNSNDSDEFRFYKLKIQESNFLDYYKLQGNSFDSNTIVLAEGIFDIFGEHIFDTIGIKNKARLYASALSSNFTALVKSVVFHEQIFRPDVVILSDRGIPKYKYEQLKKYNSHIINSLTVYYNKVGKDFGNTAVVPMKFII
;
A
#
# COMPACT_ATOMS: atom_id res chain seq x y z
N MET A 1 -25.73 -17.53 8.84
CA MET A 1 -25.49 -16.37 7.97
C MET A 1 -24.00 -16.04 8.02
N ILE A 2 -23.36 -15.84 6.87
CA ILE A 2 -21.91 -15.62 6.76
C ILE A 2 -21.68 -14.19 6.21
N GLY A 3 -21.39 -13.25 7.10
CA GLY A 3 -21.32 -11.84 6.73
C GLY A 3 -22.65 -11.31 6.19
N ILE A 4 -22.65 -10.76 4.97
CA ILE A 4 -23.85 -10.26 4.28
C ILE A 4 -24.62 -11.35 3.52
N TYR A 5 -24.15 -12.62 3.56
CA TYR A 5 -24.72 -13.68 2.75
C TYR A 5 -25.53 -14.69 3.57
N GLN A 6 -26.56 -15.23 2.95
CA GLN A 6 -27.30 -16.40 3.47
C GLN A 6 -26.41 -17.65 3.43
N ASP A 7 -26.68 -18.62 4.29
CA ASP A 7 -25.90 -19.87 4.38
C ASP A 7 -25.91 -20.67 3.06
N SER A 8 -27.00 -20.57 2.29
CA SER A 8 -27.13 -21.15 0.96
C SER A 8 -26.09 -20.68 -0.07
N PHE A 9 -25.52 -19.48 0.13
CA PHE A 9 -24.52 -18.95 -0.81
C PHE A 9 -23.22 -19.77 -0.81
N LYS A 10 -22.76 -20.21 0.34
CA LYS A 10 -21.57 -21.07 0.43
C LYS A 10 -21.79 -22.38 -0.32
N GLN A 11 -22.97 -23.02 -0.14
CA GLN A 11 -23.30 -24.26 -0.84
C GLN A 11 -23.38 -24.04 -2.34
N PHE A 12 -24.01 -22.96 -2.79
CA PHE A 12 -24.04 -22.59 -4.21
C PHE A 12 -22.63 -22.44 -4.80
N LEU A 13 -21.70 -21.81 -4.09
CA LEU A 13 -20.31 -21.68 -4.55
C LEU A 13 -19.62 -23.05 -4.65
N ILE A 14 -19.85 -23.95 -3.70
CA ILE A 14 -19.32 -25.32 -3.72
C ILE A 14 -19.85 -26.07 -4.95
N ASP A 15 -21.15 -26.01 -5.18
CA ASP A 15 -21.81 -26.72 -6.28
C ASP A 15 -21.36 -26.23 -7.66
N LYS A 16 -21.02 -24.94 -7.78
CA LYS A 16 -20.70 -24.32 -9.06
C LYS A 16 -19.18 -24.16 -9.33
N LEU A 17 -18.40 -23.99 -8.30
CA LEU A 17 -16.96 -23.69 -8.44
C LEU A 17 -16.06 -24.73 -7.75
N GLY A 18 -16.64 -25.68 -7.01
CA GLY A 18 -15.91 -26.68 -6.28
C GLY A 18 -15.62 -26.27 -4.83
N GLU A 19 -14.48 -26.69 -4.30
CA GLU A 19 -14.13 -26.42 -2.90
C GLU A 19 -14.08 -24.92 -2.58
N VAL A 20 -14.60 -24.53 -1.42
CA VAL A 20 -14.61 -23.16 -0.91
C VAL A 20 -13.80 -23.07 0.36
N LYS A 21 -12.67 -22.35 0.33
CA LYS A 21 -11.93 -21.97 1.53
C LYS A 21 -12.51 -20.68 2.11
N MET A 22 -12.42 -20.51 3.43
CA MET A 22 -12.95 -19.33 4.09
C MET A 22 -11.94 -18.68 5.02
N THR A 23 -11.96 -17.35 5.02
CA THR A 23 -11.37 -16.52 6.07
C THR A 23 -12.47 -15.75 6.79
N SER A 24 -12.13 -14.96 7.82
CA SER A 24 -13.10 -14.09 8.50
C SER A 24 -13.79 -13.08 7.57
N LYS A 25 -13.13 -12.71 6.46
CA LYS A 25 -13.59 -11.63 5.56
C LYS A 25 -13.87 -12.05 4.13
N ASN A 26 -13.53 -13.28 3.74
CA ASN A 26 -13.66 -13.72 2.35
C ASN A 26 -14.00 -15.20 2.20
N PHE A 27 -14.80 -15.52 1.18
CA PHE A 27 -14.78 -16.82 0.54
C PHE A 27 -13.64 -16.82 -0.48
N ILE A 28 -12.88 -17.91 -0.56
CA ILE A 28 -11.78 -18.10 -1.50
C ILE A 28 -12.13 -19.29 -2.37
N VAL A 29 -12.25 -19.04 -3.68
CA VAL A 29 -12.77 -20.03 -4.65
C VAL A 29 -11.90 -20.07 -5.91
N PRO A 30 -11.99 -21.16 -6.71
CA PRO A 30 -11.49 -21.18 -8.09
C PRO A 30 -12.11 -20.06 -8.92
N CYS A 31 -11.31 -19.41 -9.74
CA CYS A 31 -11.78 -18.28 -10.55
C CYS A 31 -12.42 -18.76 -11.87
N PRO A 32 -13.71 -18.46 -12.15
CA PRO A 32 -14.37 -18.87 -13.40
C PRO A 32 -13.94 -18.05 -14.63
N TYR A 33 -13.05 -17.07 -14.45
CA TYR A 33 -12.49 -16.25 -15.54
C TYR A 33 -11.07 -16.67 -15.93
N CYS A 34 -10.37 -17.47 -15.11
CA CYS A 34 -9.04 -17.98 -15.45
C CYS A 34 -9.14 -19.05 -16.55
N GLU A 35 -8.20 -19.03 -17.51
CA GLU A 35 -8.20 -19.96 -18.63
C GLU A 35 -7.85 -21.41 -18.25
N HIS A 36 -7.28 -21.63 -17.07
CA HIS A 36 -6.87 -22.95 -16.58
C HIS A 36 -7.58 -23.31 -15.26
N PRO A 37 -8.89 -23.59 -15.26
CA PRO A 37 -9.65 -23.89 -14.03
C PRO A 37 -9.31 -25.25 -13.41
N GLN A 38 -8.54 -26.11 -14.07
CA GLN A 38 -8.32 -27.52 -13.65
C GLN A 38 -7.03 -27.78 -12.87
N GLU A 39 -6.15 -26.82 -12.70
CA GLU A 39 -4.98 -27.00 -11.85
C GLU A 39 -5.39 -26.87 -10.38
N LYS A 40 -5.07 -27.90 -9.58
CA LYS A 40 -5.58 -28.12 -8.21
C LYS A 40 -5.30 -27.01 -7.18
N ASP A 41 -4.53 -25.98 -7.49
CA ASP A 41 -4.13 -24.94 -6.56
C ASP A 41 -4.64 -23.51 -6.90
N HIS A 42 -5.64 -23.38 -7.78
CA HIS A 42 -6.12 -22.08 -8.28
C HIS A 42 -7.20 -21.42 -7.43
N TYR A 43 -7.01 -21.34 -6.13
CA TYR A 43 -7.86 -20.56 -5.22
C TYR A 43 -7.41 -19.09 -5.17
N HIS A 44 -7.65 -18.35 -6.26
CA HIS A 44 -7.19 -16.95 -6.37
C HIS A 44 -8.30 -15.92 -6.39
N MET A 45 -9.57 -16.35 -6.43
CA MET A 45 -10.69 -15.43 -6.36
C MET A 45 -11.20 -15.29 -4.93
N TYR A 46 -11.24 -14.07 -4.47
CA TYR A 46 -11.75 -13.69 -3.15
C TYR A 46 -13.10 -12.99 -3.33
N ILE A 47 -14.12 -13.47 -2.63
CA ILE A 47 -15.45 -12.87 -2.57
C ILE A 47 -15.61 -12.34 -1.15
N SER A 48 -15.78 -11.02 -0.99
CA SER A 48 -15.88 -10.40 0.33
C SER A 48 -17.15 -10.81 1.06
N THR A 49 -17.03 -11.11 2.37
CA THR A 49 -18.18 -11.37 3.25
C THR A 49 -18.81 -10.08 3.78
N GLU A 50 -18.20 -8.93 3.57
CA GLU A 50 -18.65 -7.63 4.08
C GLU A 50 -19.26 -6.74 2.97
N ALA A 51 -19.01 -7.06 1.70
CA ALA A 51 -19.55 -6.34 0.55
C ALA A 51 -19.79 -7.29 -0.64
N PRO A 52 -20.78 -7.03 -1.51
CA PRO A 52 -21.08 -7.89 -2.65
C PRO A 52 -20.09 -7.68 -3.82
N ILE A 53 -18.80 -7.90 -3.57
CA ILE A 53 -17.70 -7.73 -4.52
C ILE A 53 -16.77 -8.95 -4.54
N PHE A 54 -16.07 -9.10 -5.66
CA PHE A 54 -15.04 -10.12 -5.82
C PHE A 54 -13.79 -9.57 -6.50
N HIS A 55 -12.65 -10.22 -6.28
CA HIS A 55 -11.38 -9.96 -6.95
C HIS A 55 -10.59 -11.26 -7.13
N CYS A 56 -10.09 -11.51 -8.35
CA CYS A 56 -9.13 -12.56 -8.61
C CYS A 56 -7.71 -11.99 -8.57
N PHE A 57 -6.86 -12.57 -7.73
CA PHE A 57 -5.45 -12.16 -7.57
C PHE A 57 -4.49 -12.99 -8.42
N HIS A 58 -4.99 -13.84 -9.31
CA HIS A 58 -4.14 -14.57 -10.24
C HIS A 58 -3.49 -13.62 -11.25
N ALA A 59 -2.17 -13.72 -11.38
CA ALA A 59 -1.41 -12.93 -12.36
C ALA A 59 -1.90 -13.22 -13.78
N GLY A 60 -2.34 -12.16 -14.48
CA GLY A 60 -2.91 -12.27 -15.84
C GLY A 60 -4.45 -12.36 -15.89
N CYS A 61 -5.13 -12.70 -14.79
CA CYS A 61 -6.60 -12.66 -14.73
C CYS A 61 -7.12 -11.31 -14.23
N GLU A 62 -6.74 -10.90 -13.02
CA GLU A 62 -7.09 -9.62 -12.35
C GLU A 62 -8.58 -9.23 -12.45
N GLN A 63 -9.47 -10.20 -12.70
CA GLN A 63 -10.90 -9.93 -12.79
C GLN A 63 -11.48 -9.53 -11.46
N LYS A 64 -12.19 -8.41 -11.47
CA LYS A 64 -12.87 -7.84 -10.30
C LYS A 64 -14.23 -7.26 -10.68
N GLY A 65 -15.08 -7.12 -9.69
CA GLY A 65 -16.40 -6.55 -9.90
C GLY A 65 -17.37 -6.82 -8.76
N ASN A 66 -18.65 -6.52 -9.00
CA ASN A 66 -19.71 -6.83 -8.08
C ASN A 66 -20.18 -8.29 -8.23
N LEU A 67 -20.90 -8.76 -7.21
CA LEU A 67 -21.45 -10.12 -7.18
C LEU A 67 -22.32 -10.43 -8.40
N ARG A 68 -23.10 -9.46 -8.90
CA ARG A 68 -23.95 -9.62 -10.10
C ARG A 68 -23.15 -10.04 -11.32
N LYS A 69 -21.98 -9.42 -11.53
CA LYS A 69 -21.06 -9.77 -12.64
C LYS A 69 -20.58 -11.22 -12.50
N LEU A 70 -20.22 -11.64 -11.28
CA LEU A 70 -19.76 -13.00 -11.01
C LEU A 70 -20.87 -14.02 -11.25
N LEU A 71 -22.06 -13.80 -10.71
CA LEU A 71 -23.18 -14.71 -10.85
C LEU A 71 -23.67 -14.86 -12.29
N ARG A 72 -23.66 -13.78 -13.07
CA ARG A 72 -23.90 -13.86 -14.52
C ARG A 72 -22.86 -14.71 -15.25
N LYS A 73 -21.60 -14.66 -14.84
CA LYS A 73 -20.56 -15.53 -15.42
C LYS A 73 -20.77 -17.00 -15.09
N ILE A 74 -21.22 -17.31 -13.85
CA ILE A 74 -21.37 -18.68 -13.33
C ILE A 74 -22.70 -19.30 -13.81
N GLN A 75 -23.79 -18.54 -13.77
CA GLN A 75 -25.16 -19.03 -13.94
C GLN A 75 -25.87 -18.51 -15.19
N GLY A 76 -25.29 -17.53 -15.90
CA GLY A 76 -25.89 -16.90 -17.08
C GLY A 76 -26.82 -15.73 -16.77
N HIS A 77 -27.32 -15.60 -15.55
CA HIS A 77 -28.23 -14.52 -15.11
C HIS A 77 -27.92 -14.07 -13.69
N ASP A 78 -28.49 -12.93 -13.30
CA ASP A 78 -28.29 -12.34 -11.97
C ASP A 78 -29.28 -12.95 -10.95
N ILE A 79 -28.71 -13.60 -9.94
CA ILE A 79 -29.44 -14.15 -8.78
C ILE A 79 -28.89 -13.59 -7.46
N SER A 80 -28.23 -12.43 -7.50
CA SER A 80 -27.59 -11.85 -6.30
C SER A 80 -28.57 -11.56 -5.17
N ASP A 81 -29.78 -11.13 -5.48
CA ASP A 81 -30.84 -10.85 -4.50
C ASP A 81 -31.27 -12.10 -3.70
N THR A 82 -31.02 -13.30 -4.21
CA THR A 82 -31.30 -14.56 -3.51
C THR A 82 -30.30 -14.84 -2.38
N PHE A 83 -29.09 -14.33 -2.51
CA PHE A 83 -27.98 -14.69 -1.61
C PHE A 83 -27.59 -13.55 -0.67
N VAL A 84 -27.85 -12.29 -1.03
CA VAL A 84 -27.48 -11.12 -0.22
C VAL A 84 -28.60 -10.77 0.73
N ASP A 85 -28.31 -10.81 2.03
CA ASP A 85 -29.22 -10.29 3.06
C ASP A 85 -29.13 -8.76 3.07
N LYS A 86 -30.22 -8.11 2.62
CA LYS A 86 -30.29 -6.63 2.50
C LYS A 86 -30.10 -5.95 3.85
N LYS A 87 -30.63 -6.53 4.94
CA LYS A 87 -30.50 -5.94 6.28
C LYS A 87 -29.05 -6.00 6.76
N ALA A 88 -28.39 -7.15 6.58
CA ALA A 88 -26.97 -7.32 6.92
C ALA A 88 -26.06 -6.42 6.06
N LEU A 89 -26.40 -6.22 4.77
CA LEU A 89 -25.70 -5.30 3.88
C LEU A 89 -25.86 -3.85 4.36
N ASP A 90 -27.06 -3.41 4.70
CA ASP A 90 -27.32 -2.05 5.20
C ASP A 90 -26.59 -1.79 6.52
N GLU A 91 -26.54 -2.78 7.42
CA GLU A 91 -25.77 -2.69 8.66
C GLU A 91 -24.26 -2.61 8.40
N ALA A 92 -23.74 -3.36 7.42
CA ALA A 92 -22.34 -3.29 7.02
C ALA A 92 -22.00 -1.92 6.41
N LEU A 93 -22.88 -1.37 5.56
CA LEU A 93 -22.75 -0.04 4.98
C LEU A 93 -22.79 1.07 6.04
N LYS A 94 -23.73 0.97 7.01
CA LYS A 94 -23.80 1.92 8.13
C LYS A 94 -22.53 1.89 8.99
N ARG A 95 -22.00 0.70 9.29
CA ARG A 95 -20.71 0.59 9.99
C ARG A 95 -19.59 1.27 9.21
N LYS A 96 -19.54 1.07 7.90
CA LYS A 96 -18.55 1.72 7.04
C LYS A 96 -18.71 3.24 7.05
N GLN A 97 -19.93 3.77 6.99
CA GLN A 97 -20.23 5.19 7.04
C GLN A 97 -19.84 5.83 8.37
N VAL A 98 -20.09 5.16 9.49
CA VAL A 98 -19.62 5.60 10.82
C VAL A 98 -18.08 5.62 10.92
N PHE A 99 -17.39 4.73 10.21
CA PHE A 99 -15.92 4.80 10.10
C PHE A 99 -15.47 5.97 9.23
N GLU A 100 -16.13 6.23 8.09
CA GLU A 100 -15.84 7.37 7.21
C GLU A 100 -16.06 8.72 7.94
N ASP A 101 -17.11 8.85 8.74
CA ASP A 101 -17.38 10.05 9.55
C ASP A 101 -16.34 10.25 10.68
N LYS A 102 -15.74 9.17 11.20
CA LYS A 102 -14.62 9.25 12.16
C LYS A 102 -13.29 9.61 11.48
N GLU A 103 -13.08 9.24 10.20
CA GLU A 103 -11.89 9.65 9.44
C GLU A 103 -11.82 11.17 9.20
N LEU A 104 -12.94 11.87 9.21
CA LEU A 104 -12.99 13.35 9.10
C LEU A 104 -12.44 14.08 10.34
N GLN A 105 -12.30 13.40 11.47
CA GLN A 105 -11.54 13.89 12.62
C GLN A 105 -10.13 13.31 12.55
N GLN A 106 -9.27 13.91 11.74
CA GLN A 106 -7.83 13.61 11.77
C GLN A 106 -7.31 13.85 13.18
N GLN A 107 -7.13 12.78 13.92
CA GLN A 107 -6.53 12.85 15.24
C GLN A 107 -5.07 13.28 15.06
N GLU A 108 -4.71 14.42 15.62
CA GLU A 108 -3.34 14.90 15.59
C GLU A 108 -2.48 13.95 16.43
N LEU A 109 -1.62 13.17 15.73
CA LEU A 109 -0.79 12.18 16.40
C LEU A 109 0.45 12.84 17.00
N ILE A 110 0.78 12.42 18.21
CA ILE A 110 1.95 12.89 18.95
C ILE A 110 3.14 11.99 18.56
N ILE A 111 4.16 12.61 17.93
CA ILE A 111 5.41 11.91 17.61
C ILE A 111 6.36 12.06 18.78
N PRO A 112 6.89 10.95 19.37
CA PRO A 112 7.88 11.02 20.42
C PRO A 112 9.11 11.78 19.98
N ARG A 113 9.69 12.56 20.90
CA ARG A 113 10.99 13.21 20.62
C ARG A 113 12.03 12.16 20.25
N LEU A 114 12.81 12.45 19.22
CA LEU A 114 13.94 11.61 18.83
C LEU A 114 15.03 11.64 19.91
N GLU A 115 15.48 10.48 20.32
CA GLU A 115 16.55 10.26 21.30
C GLU A 115 17.65 9.38 20.63
N PRO A 116 18.51 9.95 19.75
CA PRO A 116 19.51 9.18 19.01
C PRO A 116 20.44 8.38 19.91
N ASP A 117 20.85 8.94 21.05
CA ASP A 117 21.76 8.27 22.00
C ASP A 117 21.12 7.01 22.61
N LYS A 118 19.82 7.05 22.90
CA LYS A 118 19.07 5.91 23.42
C LYS A 118 18.83 4.83 22.34
N PHE A 119 18.68 5.24 21.10
CA PHE A 119 18.41 4.36 19.93
C PHE A 119 19.58 4.36 18.93
N MET A 120 20.80 4.31 19.41
CA MET A 120 22.03 4.46 18.63
C MET A 120 22.10 3.52 17.41
N ILE A 121 21.68 2.27 17.53
CA ILE A 121 21.69 1.30 16.40
C ILE A 121 20.77 1.77 15.28
N LYS A 122 19.56 2.23 15.60
CA LYS A 122 18.61 2.74 14.62
C LYS A 122 19.11 4.02 13.96
N ASP A 123 19.69 4.92 14.72
CA ASP A 123 20.23 6.17 14.24
C ASP A 123 21.42 5.96 13.31
N LEU A 124 22.36 5.10 13.69
CA LEU A 124 23.51 4.72 12.84
C LEU A 124 23.05 4.03 11.54
N TYR A 125 22.07 3.13 11.63
CA TYR A 125 21.50 2.49 10.45
C TYR A 125 20.91 3.51 9.49
N LEU A 126 20.10 4.45 10.01
CA LEU A 126 19.45 5.47 9.20
C LEU A 126 20.49 6.39 8.53
N LYS A 127 21.50 6.86 9.27
CA LYS A 127 22.60 7.66 8.74
C LYS A 127 23.37 6.95 7.63
N LYS A 128 23.68 5.67 7.84
CA LYS A 128 24.33 4.82 6.83
C LYS A 128 23.49 4.68 5.55
N ARG A 129 22.19 4.46 5.71
CA ARG A 129 21.26 4.27 4.57
C ARG A 129 21.02 5.56 3.79
N LEU A 130 20.88 6.66 4.48
CA LEU A 130 20.58 7.97 3.87
C LEU A 130 21.82 8.74 3.47
N LYS A 131 23.03 8.29 3.87
CA LYS A 131 24.32 8.97 3.65
C LYS A 131 24.35 10.42 4.17
N PHE A 132 23.58 10.72 5.20
CA PHE A 132 23.45 12.07 5.75
C PHE A 132 24.25 12.27 7.04
N SER A 133 24.60 13.54 7.29
CA SER A 133 25.17 14.00 8.56
C SER A 133 24.12 14.05 9.68
N ASN A 134 24.55 14.19 10.92
CA ASN A 134 23.73 14.16 12.14
C ASN A 134 22.51 15.11 12.14
N VAL A 135 22.54 16.19 11.39
CA VAL A 135 21.48 17.22 11.37
C VAL A 135 20.24 16.75 10.62
N PHE A 136 20.38 15.82 9.68
CA PHE A 136 19.30 15.46 8.77
C PHE A 136 18.22 14.57 9.41
N THR A 137 18.57 13.71 10.35
CA THR A 137 17.58 12.87 11.04
C THR A 137 16.54 13.68 11.79
N LEU A 138 16.89 14.90 12.23
CA LEU A 138 15.98 15.83 12.87
C LEU A 138 15.01 16.51 11.89
N LEU A 139 15.35 16.52 10.59
CA LEU A 139 14.52 17.12 9.53
C LEU A 139 13.57 16.12 8.88
N VAL A 140 13.72 14.83 9.15
CA VAL A 140 12.82 13.79 8.63
C VAL A 140 11.49 13.85 9.38
N LYS A 141 10.47 14.37 8.73
CA LYS A 141 9.12 14.47 9.30
C LYS A 141 8.57 13.07 9.62
N GLY A 142 7.93 12.92 10.76
CA GLY A 142 7.24 11.67 11.09
C GLY A 142 8.14 10.49 11.46
N LEU A 143 9.41 10.74 11.80
CA LEU A 143 10.37 9.70 12.20
C LEU A 143 10.10 9.22 13.64
N ILE A 144 10.02 7.90 13.84
CA ILE A 144 9.70 7.26 15.10
C ILE A 144 10.80 6.24 15.44
N TYR A 145 11.57 6.49 16.52
CA TYR A 145 12.51 5.52 17.09
C TYR A 145 11.87 4.74 18.26
N ASP A 146 11.14 5.45 19.13
CA ASP A 146 10.45 4.85 20.28
C ASP A 146 9.02 4.43 19.89
N VAL A 147 8.90 3.20 19.39
CA VAL A 147 7.62 2.63 18.93
C VAL A 147 6.64 2.45 20.10
N ASN A 148 7.14 2.02 21.27
CA ASN A 148 6.30 1.82 22.46
C ASN A 148 5.69 3.13 22.91
N LYS A 149 6.52 4.17 23.07
CA LYS A 149 6.07 5.51 23.46
C LYS A 149 5.09 6.10 22.45
N PHE A 150 5.32 5.88 21.14
CA PHE A 150 4.39 6.31 20.10
C PHE A 150 3.02 5.64 20.23
N ILE A 151 2.99 4.33 20.44
CA ILE A 151 1.74 3.58 20.65
C ILE A 151 1.00 4.06 21.88
N ASP A 152 1.71 4.23 23.00
CA ASP A 152 1.12 4.59 24.28
C ASP A 152 0.60 6.04 24.28
N MET A 153 1.37 7.01 23.76
CA MET A 153 0.97 8.42 23.68
C MET A 153 -0.26 8.64 22.80
N ASN A 154 -0.41 7.84 21.77
CA ASN A 154 -1.53 7.95 20.82
C ASN A 154 -2.65 6.94 21.09
N GLN A 155 -2.57 6.18 22.16
CA GLN A 155 -3.58 5.18 22.56
C GLN A 155 -3.94 4.22 21.43
N ILE A 156 -2.92 3.82 20.62
CA ILE A 156 -3.14 2.94 19.47
C ILE A 156 -3.56 1.56 19.98
N PRO A 157 -4.69 1.00 19.50
CA PRO A 157 -5.17 -0.28 19.97
C PRO A 157 -4.17 -1.41 19.71
N VAL A 158 -3.75 -2.10 20.77
CA VAL A 158 -2.81 -3.22 20.71
C VAL A 158 -3.61 -4.52 20.69
N GLY A 159 -3.92 -5.01 19.48
CA GLY A 159 -4.49 -6.34 19.30
C GLY A 159 -3.46 -7.45 19.54
N GLU A 160 -3.90 -8.70 19.66
CA GLU A 160 -3.06 -9.86 20.01
C GLU A 160 -1.78 -9.98 19.14
N LYS A 161 -1.91 -9.78 17.83
CA LYS A 161 -0.75 -9.81 16.92
C LYS A 161 0.28 -8.74 17.24
N LEU A 162 -0.16 -7.49 17.43
CA LEU A 162 0.73 -6.38 17.74
C LEU A 162 1.36 -6.59 19.13
N PHE A 163 0.61 -7.06 20.11
CA PHE A 163 1.11 -7.37 21.45
C PHE A 163 2.30 -8.34 21.42
N ARG A 164 2.21 -9.41 20.60
CA ARG A 164 3.28 -10.41 20.48
C ARG A 164 4.56 -9.88 19.86
N ILE A 165 4.48 -8.87 19.00
CA ILE A 165 5.64 -8.35 18.26
C ILE A 165 6.06 -6.94 18.69
N LYS A 166 5.34 -6.29 19.63
CA LYS A 166 5.55 -4.90 20.02
C LYS A 166 7.00 -4.62 20.46
N GLU A 167 7.55 -5.47 21.31
CA GLU A 167 8.92 -5.31 21.81
C GLU A 167 9.96 -5.53 20.70
N PHE A 168 9.72 -6.46 19.79
CA PHE A 168 10.57 -6.67 18.63
C PHE A 168 10.56 -5.47 17.68
N LEU A 169 9.39 -4.87 17.43
CA LEU A 169 9.27 -3.64 16.66
C LEU A 169 9.95 -2.47 17.37
N HIS A 170 9.75 -2.33 18.69
CA HIS A 170 10.38 -1.28 19.47
C HIS A 170 11.91 -1.38 19.44
N SER A 171 12.48 -2.58 19.56
CA SER A 171 13.93 -2.78 19.58
C SER A 171 14.59 -2.58 18.22
N ASN A 172 13.95 -3.04 17.14
CA ASN A 172 14.61 -3.19 15.85
C ASN A 172 14.10 -2.29 14.73
N PHE A 173 12.91 -1.65 14.86
CA PHE A 173 12.32 -0.94 13.74
C PHE A 173 12.36 0.58 13.89
N ILE A 174 12.57 1.24 12.77
CA ILE A 174 12.41 2.68 12.59
C ILE A 174 11.07 2.90 11.89
N GLY A 175 10.23 3.76 12.47
CA GLY A 175 8.94 4.12 11.92
C GLY A 175 8.97 5.43 11.14
N PHE A 176 8.15 5.50 10.10
CA PHE A 176 7.90 6.67 9.26
C PHE A 176 6.39 6.85 9.17
N LEU A 177 5.86 7.87 9.82
CA LEU A 177 4.44 8.17 9.82
C LEU A 177 4.01 8.70 8.45
N THR A 178 2.97 8.10 7.87
CA THR A 178 2.42 8.54 6.57
C THR A 178 1.70 9.89 6.67
N GLU A 179 1.51 10.56 5.55
CA GLU A 179 1.03 11.95 5.47
C GLU A 179 -0.35 12.15 6.10
N HIS A 180 -1.23 11.16 6.00
CA HIS A 180 -2.58 11.23 6.55
C HIS A 180 -2.76 10.44 7.86
N ASN A 181 -1.66 10.10 8.53
CA ASN A 181 -1.65 9.46 9.84
C ASN A 181 -2.35 8.10 9.93
N SER A 182 -2.61 7.43 8.79
CA SER A 182 -3.29 6.14 8.82
C SER A 182 -2.36 4.95 9.08
N THR A 183 -1.07 5.12 8.80
CA THR A 183 -0.10 4.02 8.83
C THR A 183 1.27 4.53 9.27
N VAL A 184 2.01 3.72 10.03
CA VAL A 184 3.46 3.86 10.17
C VAL A 184 4.14 2.81 9.29
N ILE A 185 4.92 3.26 8.31
CA ILE A 185 5.82 2.39 7.55
C ILE A 185 7.05 2.12 8.39
N MET A 186 7.30 0.88 8.74
CA MET A 186 8.38 0.50 9.64
C MET A 186 9.44 -0.30 8.90
N ARG A 187 10.71 0.07 9.11
CA ARG A 187 11.88 -0.60 8.54
C ARG A 187 12.73 -1.18 9.66
N ASN A 188 13.08 -2.47 9.54
CA ASN A 188 14.04 -3.11 10.43
C ASN A 188 15.44 -2.51 10.22
N SER A 189 16.09 -2.10 11.31
CA SER A 189 17.46 -1.59 11.31
C SER A 189 18.52 -2.72 11.23
N ASN A 190 18.12 -3.98 11.35
CA ASN A 190 18.95 -5.14 11.13
C ASN A 190 18.76 -5.67 9.70
N ASP A 191 19.72 -5.41 8.81
CA ASP A 191 19.65 -5.83 7.40
C ASP A 191 19.74 -7.36 7.19
N SER A 192 20.25 -8.11 8.15
CA SER A 192 20.37 -9.58 8.09
C SER A 192 19.07 -10.30 8.44
N ASP A 193 18.08 -9.59 8.97
CA ASP A 193 16.81 -10.17 9.37
C ASP A 193 15.88 -10.35 8.16
N GLU A 194 15.21 -11.48 8.05
CA GLU A 194 14.22 -11.74 7.00
C GLU A 194 13.00 -10.81 7.14
N PHE A 195 12.62 -10.47 8.37
CA PHE A 195 11.51 -9.56 8.65
C PHE A 195 11.93 -8.10 8.50
N ARG A 196 11.99 -7.63 7.26
CA ARG A 196 12.55 -6.32 6.90
C ARG A 196 11.60 -5.16 7.05
N PHE A 197 10.30 -5.39 6.86
CA PHE A 197 9.27 -4.34 6.82
C PHE A 197 8.04 -4.72 7.62
N TYR A 198 7.43 -3.72 8.24
CA TYR A 198 6.12 -3.85 8.86
C TYR A 198 5.30 -2.60 8.58
N LYS A 199 3.99 -2.76 8.42
CA LYS A 199 3.03 -1.65 8.37
C LYS A 199 2.20 -1.68 9.63
N LEU A 200 2.44 -0.73 10.52
CA LEU A 200 1.59 -0.50 11.69
C LEU A 200 0.41 0.36 11.25
N LYS A 201 -0.74 -0.28 11.12
CA LYS A 201 -1.98 0.42 10.80
C LYS A 201 -2.51 1.11 12.05
N ILE A 202 -2.77 2.41 11.97
CA ILE A 202 -3.28 3.24 13.05
C ILE A 202 -4.79 3.37 12.94
N GLN A 203 -5.26 3.67 11.72
CA GLN A 203 -6.67 3.83 11.42
C GLN A 203 -6.99 3.27 10.03
N GLU A 204 -8.28 3.02 9.76
CA GLU A 204 -8.74 2.64 8.43
C GLU A 204 -8.63 3.83 7.48
N SER A 205 -8.27 3.55 6.23
CA SER A 205 -8.21 4.54 5.17
C SER A 205 -8.80 3.96 3.88
N ASN A 206 -9.59 4.76 3.17
CA ASN A 206 -10.20 4.40 1.89
C ASN A 206 -9.24 4.55 0.71
N PHE A 207 -8.08 5.10 0.95
CA PHE A 207 -7.02 5.32 -0.05
C PHE A 207 -5.69 4.72 0.41
N LEU A 208 -4.74 4.64 -0.48
CA LEU A 208 -3.37 4.22 -0.16
C LEU A 208 -2.62 5.41 0.42
N ASP A 209 -2.49 5.45 1.76
CA ASP A 209 -1.70 6.46 2.44
C ASP A 209 -0.19 6.28 2.17
N TYR A 210 0.55 7.37 2.18
CA TYR A 210 1.94 7.40 1.75
C TYR A 210 2.80 8.29 2.64
N TYR A 211 4.07 7.96 2.73
CA TYR A 211 5.08 8.84 3.30
C TYR A 211 5.53 9.86 2.25
N LYS A 212 5.63 11.12 2.63
CA LYS A 212 5.95 12.23 1.74
C LYS A 212 7.22 12.95 2.16
N LEU A 213 8.06 13.27 1.17
CA LEU A 213 9.10 14.27 1.28
C LEU A 213 8.78 15.45 0.35
N GLN A 214 8.97 16.65 0.87
CA GLN A 214 8.84 17.86 0.05
C GLN A 214 9.99 17.94 -0.96
N GLY A 215 9.65 18.25 -2.20
CA GLY A 215 10.66 18.52 -3.24
C GLY A 215 11.17 19.96 -3.21
N ASN A 216 12.16 20.23 -4.03
CA ASN A 216 12.82 21.54 -4.08
C ASN A 216 12.12 22.57 -4.98
N SER A 217 11.07 22.17 -5.70
CA SER A 217 10.37 23.05 -6.64
C SER A 217 8.86 23.03 -6.38
N PHE A 218 8.36 24.03 -5.65
CA PHE A 218 6.94 24.17 -5.33
C PHE A 218 6.06 24.42 -6.58
N ASP A 219 6.62 25.11 -7.58
CA ASP A 219 5.92 25.42 -8.83
C ASP A 219 5.99 24.29 -9.86
N SER A 220 6.74 23.24 -9.56
CA SER A 220 6.86 22.09 -10.44
C SER A 220 5.60 21.24 -10.42
N ASN A 221 5.30 20.66 -11.55
CA ASN A 221 4.22 19.66 -11.69
C ASN A 221 4.76 18.21 -11.67
N THR A 222 6.02 17.99 -11.31
CA THR A 222 6.65 16.67 -11.28
C THR A 222 6.53 16.02 -9.91
N ILE A 223 5.99 14.80 -9.86
CA ILE A 223 5.95 13.96 -8.66
C ILE A 223 6.83 12.72 -8.85
N VAL A 224 7.55 12.32 -7.80
CA VAL A 224 8.44 11.16 -7.82
C VAL A 224 7.90 10.11 -6.86
N LEU A 225 7.70 8.91 -7.36
CA LEU A 225 7.09 7.80 -6.62
C LEU A 225 8.05 6.62 -6.55
N ALA A 226 8.11 5.96 -5.40
CA ALA A 226 8.88 4.73 -5.20
C ALA A 226 8.10 3.70 -4.37
N GLU A 227 8.49 2.42 -4.48
CA GLU A 227 7.96 1.38 -3.61
C GLU A 227 8.54 1.52 -2.19
N GLY A 228 9.86 1.57 -2.08
CA GLY A 228 10.59 1.64 -0.83
C GLY A 228 10.77 3.06 -0.31
N ILE A 229 10.69 3.21 1.03
CA ILE A 229 10.84 4.52 1.64
C ILE A 229 12.25 5.11 1.46
N PHE A 230 13.28 4.28 1.41
CA PHE A 230 14.65 4.75 1.21
C PHE A 230 14.95 5.19 -0.22
N ASP A 231 14.13 4.77 -1.19
CA ASP A 231 14.31 5.14 -2.59
C ASP A 231 14.01 6.62 -2.83
N ILE A 232 13.14 7.21 -2.00
CA ILE A 232 12.80 8.64 -2.11
C ILE A 232 13.74 9.57 -1.36
N PHE A 233 14.74 9.04 -0.62
CA PHE A 233 15.76 9.84 0.05
C PHE A 233 17.06 10.00 -0.76
N GLY A 234 17.12 9.42 -1.94
CA GLY A 234 18.35 9.35 -2.74
C GLY A 234 18.67 10.63 -3.51
N GLU A 235 19.08 11.74 -2.85
CA GLU A 235 19.46 13.01 -3.55
C GLU A 235 20.44 12.81 -4.70
N HIS A 236 21.43 11.93 -4.53
CA HIS A 236 22.42 11.64 -5.57
C HIS A 236 21.81 10.99 -6.83
N ILE A 237 20.68 10.26 -6.65
CA ILE A 237 19.93 9.66 -7.76
C ILE A 237 19.21 10.75 -8.54
N PHE A 238 18.63 11.70 -7.83
CA PHE A 238 17.84 12.78 -8.43
C PHE A 238 18.70 13.71 -9.27
N ASP A 239 19.96 13.94 -8.88
CA ASP A 239 20.94 14.64 -9.70
C ASP A 239 21.25 13.86 -10.98
N THR A 240 21.52 12.55 -10.87
CA THR A 240 21.89 11.68 -11.99
C THR A 240 20.80 11.62 -13.07
N ILE A 241 19.52 11.62 -12.68
CA ILE A 241 18.38 11.59 -13.61
C ILE A 241 17.80 12.97 -13.92
N GLY A 242 18.40 14.03 -13.39
CA GLY A 242 18.06 15.43 -13.69
C GLY A 242 16.71 15.90 -13.12
N ILE A 243 16.24 15.32 -12.03
CA ILE A 243 14.95 15.65 -11.40
C ILE A 243 15.06 16.38 -10.05
N LYS A 244 16.25 16.50 -9.46
CA LYS A 244 16.46 17.11 -8.13
C LYS A 244 15.79 18.47 -7.96
N ASN A 245 15.93 19.34 -8.97
CA ASN A 245 15.36 20.69 -8.93
C ASN A 245 14.02 20.80 -9.66
N LYS A 246 13.41 19.67 -10.04
CA LYS A 246 12.16 19.63 -10.79
C LYS A 246 11.03 18.95 -10.02
N ALA A 247 11.33 18.19 -8.99
CA ALA A 247 10.33 17.49 -8.23
C ALA A 247 9.63 18.43 -7.25
N ARG A 248 8.29 18.42 -7.27
CA ARG A 248 7.42 19.05 -6.27
C ARG A 248 7.40 18.25 -4.97
N LEU A 249 7.32 16.93 -5.08
CA LEU A 249 7.34 16.03 -3.94
C LEU A 249 7.83 14.62 -4.34
N TYR A 250 8.21 13.87 -3.31
CA TYR A 250 8.56 12.46 -3.40
C TYR A 250 7.62 11.66 -2.48
N ALA A 251 7.08 10.51 -2.94
CA ALA A 251 6.18 9.70 -2.14
C ALA A 251 6.46 8.20 -2.23
N SER A 252 6.27 7.51 -1.11
CA SER A 252 6.39 6.05 -1.00
C SER A 252 5.31 5.49 -0.08
N ALA A 253 4.73 4.35 -0.46
CA ALA A 253 3.70 3.69 0.34
C ALA A 253 4.07 2.24 0.72
N LEU A 254 5.31 1.82 0.53
CA LEU A 254 5.74 0.43 0.68
C LEU A 254 4.79 -0.52 -0.06
N SER A 255 4.51 -0.19 -1.31
CA SER A 255 3.56 -0.92 -2.17
C SER A 255 3.93 -0.76 -3.64
N SER A 256 3.91 -1.86 -4.37
CA SER A 256 4.05 -1.86 -5.84
C SER A 256 2.77 -1.44 -6.57
N ASN A 257 1.69 -1.09 -5.84
CA ASN A 257 0.45 -0.59 -6.42
C ASN A 257 0.57 0.91 -6.78
N PHE A 258 1.42 1.21 -7.76
CA PHE A 258 1.63 2.58 -8.23
C PHE A 258 0.36 3.26 -8.77
N THR A 259 -0.60 2.48 -9.28
CA THR A 259 -1.90 3.04 -9.73
C THR A 259 -2.66 3.68 -8.58
N ALA A 260 -2.73 3.02 -7.43
CA ALA A 260 -3.36 3.57 -6.23
C ALA A 260 -2.53 4.73 -5.66
N LEU A 261 -1.19 4.60 -5.65
CA LEU A 261 -0.31 5.66 -5.14
C LEU A 261 -0.40 6.95 -5.95
N VAL A 262 -0.39 6.86 -7.30
CA VAL A 262 -0.60 8.02 -8.19
C VAL A 262 -1.92 8.71 -7.86
N LYS A 263 -3.02 7.95 -7.77
CA LYS A 263 -4.35 8.50 -7.47
C LYS A 263 -4.38 9.20 -6.12
N SER A 264 -3.83 8.56 -5.08
CA SER A 264 -3.77 9.13 -3.74
C SER A 264 -2.98 10.45 -3.72
N VAL A 265 -1.77 10.45 -4.28
CA VAL A 265 -0.91 11.64 -4.30
C VAL A 265 -1.55 12.78 -5.10
N VAL A 266 -2.02 12.50 -6.32
CA VAL A 266 -2.65 13.52 -7.19
C VAL A 266 -3.86 14.15 -6.52
N PHE A 267 -4.70 13.33 -5.90
CA PHE A 267 -5.93 13.78 -5.28
C PHE A 267 -5.68 14.59 -3.99
N HIS A 268 -4.87 14.06 -3.08
CA HIS A 268 -4.64 14.71 -1.78
C HIS A 268 -3.72 15.93 -1.87
N GLU A 269 -2.74 15.92 -2.77
CA GLU A 269 -1.85 17.07 -2.99
C GLU A 269 -2.43 18.09 -3.98
N GLN A 270 -3.62 17.82 -4.53
CA GLN A 270 -4.32 18.68 -5.48
C GLN A 270 -3.44 19.11 -6.68
N ILE A 271 -2.65 18.15 -7.21
CA ILE A 271 -1.76 18.40 -8.33
C ILE A 271 -2.46 18.02 -9.63
N PHE A 272 -2.75 19.02 -10.47
CA PHE A 272 -3.43 18.77 -11.73
C PHE A 272 -2.50 18.23 -12.80
N ARG A 273 -2.77 17.00 -13.29
CA ARG A 273 -2.06 16.32 -14.37
C ARG A 273 -0.53 16.38 -14.24
N PRO A 274 0.06 15.83 -13.16
CA PRO A 274 1.50 15.87 -12.97
C PRO A 274 2.26 15.04 -14.00
N ASP A 275 3.53 15.38 -14.15
CA ASP A 275 4.54 14.48 -14.72
C ASP A 275 4.98 13.50 -13.64
N VAL A 276 4.71 12.22 -13.87
CA VAL A 276 4.98 11.16 -12.89
C VAL A 276 6.30 10.49 -13.21
N VAL A 277 7.20 10.47 -12.25
CA VAL A 277 8.46 9.70 -12.29
C VAL A 277 8.36 8.56 -11.29
N ILE A 278 8.60 7.33 -11.74
CA ILE A 278 8.63 6.15 -10.85
C ILE A 278 10.06 5.64 -10.75
N LEU A 279 10.52 5.48 -9.50
CA LEU A 279 11.72 4.74 -9.15
C LEU A 279 11.29 3.30 -8.84
N SER A 280 11.49 2.42 -9.80
CA SER A 280 10.99 1.05 -9.76
C SER A 280 12.02 0.09 -9.21
N ASP A 281 11.58 -0.87 -8.40
CA ASP A 281 12.36 -2.05 -8.09
C ASP A 281 12.62 -2.85 -9.37
N ARG A 282 13.80 -3.46 -9.43
CA ARG A 282 14.17 -4.34 -10.53
C ARG A 282 13.30 -5.60 -10.50
N GLY A 283 12.75 -5.98 -11.66
CA GLY A 283 11.92 -7.17 -11.83
C GLY A 283 10.42 -6.89 -11.86
N ILE A 284 9.99 -5.64 -11.66
CA ILE A 284 8.58 -5.29 -11.90
C ILE A 284 8.32 -5.32 -13.43
N PRO A 285 7.34 -6.08 -13.90
CA PRO A 285 7.08 -6.24 -15.34
C PRO A 285 6.61 -4.94 -16.00
N LYS A 286 7.07 -4.71 -17.23
CA LYS A 286 6.75 -3.50 -18.03
C LYS A 286 5.24 -3.27 -18.18
N TYR A 287 4.45 -4.31 -18.37
CA TYR A 287 3.00 -4.21 -18.55
C TYR A 287 2.28 -3.51 -17.38
N LYS A 288 2.81 -3.58 -16.16
CA LYS A 288 2.23 -2.87 -15.00
C LYS A 288 2.30 -1.35 -15.18
N TYR A 289 3.36 -0.85 -15.80
CA TYR A 289 3.49 0.59 -16.09
C TYR A 289 2.65 1.02 -17.28
N GLU A 290 2.53 0.16 -18.29
CA GLU A 290 1.62 0.38 -19.42
C GLU A 290 0.16 0.45 -18.96
N GLN A 291 -0.24 -0.45 -18.06
CA GLN A 291 -1.55 -0.38 -17.40
C GLN A 291 -1.70 0.89 -16.56
N LEU A 292 -0.70 1.24 -15.76
CA LEU A 292 -0.72 2.47 -14.97
C LEU A 292 -0.93 3.69 -15.88
N LYS A 293 -0.17 3.81 -16.96
CA LYS A 293 -0.32 4.88 -17.96
C LYS A 293 -1.72 4.90 -18.56
N LYS A 294 -2.24 3.75 -18.97
CA LYS A 294 -3.59 3.59 -19.54
C LYS A 294 -4.68 4.01 -18.55
N TYR A 295 -4.63 3.52 -17.31
CA TYR A 295 -5.69 3.78 -16.31
C TYR A 295 -5.64 5.18 -15.70
N ASN A 296 -4.50 5.86 -15.76
CA ASN A 296 -4.33 7.18 -15.19
C ASN A 296 -4.11 8.29 -16.24
N SER A 297 -4.25 8.00 -17.55
CA SER A 297 -4.03 8.96 -18.64
C SER A 297 -4.84 10.25 -18.53
N HIS A 298 -5.97 10.20 -17.84
CA HIS A 298 -6.83 11.37 -17.60
C HIS A 298 -6.37 12.24 -16.41
N ILE A 299 -5.57 11.71 -15.48
CA ILE A 299 -5.11 12.41 -14.28
C ILE A 299 -3.61 12.73 -14.29
N ILE A 300 -2.82 12.13 -15.19
CA ILE A 300 -1.38 12.42 -15.33
C ILE A 300 -1.09 13.02 -16.70
N ASN A 301 -0.03 13.84 -16.79
CA ASN A 301 0.47 14.39 -18.05
C ASN A 301 1.42 13.42 -18.75
N SER A 302 2.44 12.96 -18.02
CA SER A 302 3.42 12.00 -18.52
C SER A 302 3.80 10.95 -17.47
N LEU A 303 4.36 9.83 -17.93
CA LEU A 303 4.90 8.78 -17.08
C LEU A 303 6.32 8.43 -17.54
N THR A 304 7.27 8.56 -16.62
CA THR A 304 8.65 8.11 -16.80
C THR A 304 8.99 7.12 -15.71
N VAL A 305 9.57 5.97 -16.07
CA VAL A 305 9.97 4.95 -15.12
C VAL A 305 11.47 4.71 -15.23
N TYR A 306 12.15 4.72 -14.09
CA TYR A 306 13.53 4.34 -13.96
C TYR A 306 13.65 3.08 -13.11
N TYR A 307 14.63 2.24 -13.42
CA TYR A 307 15.05 1.12 -12.59
C TYR A 307 16.56 1.15 -12.38
N ASN A 308 17.05 0.56 -11.30
CA ASN A 308 18.49 0.47 -11.05
C ASN A 308 19.08 -0.72 -11.85
N LYS A 309 20.04 -0.45 -12.73
CA LYS A 309 20.72 -1.46 -13.56
C LYS A 309 21.59 -2.42 -12.73
N VAL A 310 22.27 -1.91 -11.71
CA VAL A 310 23.25 -2.65 -10.91
C VAL A 310 22.70 -3.19 -9.60
N GLY A 311 21.64 -2.61 -9.05
CA GLY A 311 21.01 -3.02 -7.80
C GLY A 311 19.56 -3.43 -7.99
N LYS A 312 18.92 -3.89 -6.89
CA LYS A 312 17.50 -4.23 -6.89
C LYS A 312 16.63 -2.97 -6.88
N ASP A 313 17.00 -2.00 -6.06
CA ASP A 313 16.26 -0.78 -5.75
C ASP A 313 17.17 0.45 -5.79
N PHE A 314 16.62 1.64 -5.58
CA PHE A 314 17.33 2.90 -5.54
C PHE A 314 17.85 3.26 -4.13
N GLY A 315 17.39 2.59 -3.10
CA GLY A 315 17.91 2.74 -1.73
C GLY A 315 19.28 2.09 -1.51
N ASN A 316 19.91 1.57 -2.58
CA ASN A 316 21.23 0.94 -2.53
C ASN A 316 22.37 1.95 -2.72
N THR A 317 23.59 1.56 -2.34
CA THR A 317 24.79 2.43 -2.45
C THR A 317 25.29 2.61 -3.88
N ALA A 318 25.07 1.61 -4.74
CA ALA A 318 25.43 1.65 -6.16
C ALA A 318 24.16 1.81 -7.00
N VAL A 319 24.03 2.92 -7.71
CA VAL A 319 22.87 3.22 -8.54
C VAL A 319 23.31 3.63 -9.94
N VAL A 320 22.82 2.88 -10.94
CA VAL A 320 22.91 3.23 -12.36
C VAL A 320 21.48 3.25 -12.91
N PRO A 321 20.84 4.44 -12.97
CA PRO A 321 19.46 4.55 -13.40
C PRO A 321 19.35 4.28 -14.91
N MET A 322 18.37 3.44 -15.26
CA MET A 322 18.00 3.16 -16.64
C MET A 322 16.53 3.49 -16.85
N LYS A 323 16.24 4.19 -17.94
CA LYS A 323 14.88 4.57 -18.30
C LYS A 323 14.16 3.40 -18.99
N PHE A 324 12.94 3.07 -18.53
CA PHE A 324 12.05 2.21 -19.28
C PHE A 324 11.42 2.97 -20.46
N ILE A 325 11.37 2.32 -21.60
CA ILE A 325 10.58 2.80 -22.76
C ILE A 325 9.16 2.25 -22.59
N ILE A 326 8.19 3.12 -22.28
CA ILE A 326 6.78 2.79 -22.03
C ILE A 326 5.91 3.39 -23.15
#